data_1999bdd6fe2d7a4ff47adaecdf5be9b2
#
_entry.id   1999bdd6fe2d7a4ff47adaecdf5be9b2
#
_cell.length_a   1.000
_cell.length_b   1.000
_cell.length_c   1.000
_cell.angle_alpha   90.00
_cell.angle_beta   90.00
_cell.angle_gamma   90.00
#
_symmetry.space_group_name_H-M   'P 1'
#
loop_
_entity.id
_entity.type
_entity.pdbx_description
1 polymer ?
#
loop_
_entity_poly.entity_id
_entity_poly.type
_entity_poly.pdbx_seq_one_letter_code
_entity_poly.pdbx_strand_id
1 'polypeptide(L)'
;MTTLKDLFAGLLLVIFFPICSWAEGVKLQPVEVEAPFPMDSVFLCIFPQRDFLITKYGAKAGGKKLNTKAIAKAITACHLVGGGRVVIPKGEWLTGPIHLKSNINLYMEEGAVLRFTDTPSDYLPAVMTSWEGMECYNYSPLIYASDCENIAITGKGVLAPKMDTWRIWFARPQAHMEALRKLYTMASTDVPVEERQMAVGENNLRPHLIHLNRCRNVLLDGFKIRESPFWTIHLYMCKGGIVRGLDVKANGHNNDGIDLEMSRNFLIENCKFDQGDDAVVIKSGRNRDAWRLGTPCENIVVRNCQVMEGHTLLGIGS
;
A
#
# COMPACT_ATOMS: atom_id res chain seq x y z
N MET A 1 71.05 -21.83 -47.89
CA MET A 1 70.68 -22.31 -46.55
C MET A 1 70.14 -21.13 -45.78
N THR A 2 68.88 -20.94 -45.78
CA THR A 2 68.13 -19.82 -45.15
C THR A 2 67.27 -20.37 -44.05
N THR A 3 67.60 -20.02 -42.83
CA THR A 3 66.82 -20.43 -41.63
C THR A 3 65.62 -19.49 -41.40
N LEU A 4 64.47 -20.07 -41.40
CA LEU A 4 63.21 -19.39 -41.08
C LEU A 4 63.13 -19.24 -39.56
N LYS A 5 63.00 -18.02 -39.04
CA LYS A 5 62.66 -17.75 -37.64
C LYS A 5 61.17 -17.50 -37.54
N ASP A 6 60.49 -18.38 -36.84
CA ASP A 6 59.08 -18.29 -36.53
C ASP A 6 58.77 -17.16 -35.53
N LEU A 7 57.95 -16.23 -35.93
CA LEU A 7 57.42 -15.18 -35.09
C LEU A 7 56.08 -15.66 -34.49
N PHE A 8 56.09 -16.14 -33.25
CA PHE A 8 54.85 -16.36 -32.49
C PHE A 8 54.37 -15.04 -31.92
N ALA A 9 53.36 -14.43 -32.53
CA ALA A 9 52.63 -13.32 -31.95
C ALA A 9 51.52 -13.88 -31.04
N GLY A 10 51.79 -13.87 -29.75
CA GLY A 10 50.79 -14.24 -28.74
C GLY A 10 49.66 -13.18 -28.64
N LEU A 11 48.48 -13.52 -29.10
CA LEU A 11 47.26 -12.69 -28.95
C LEU A 11 46.78 -12.84 -27.51
N LEU A 12 47.02 -11.83 -26.66
CA LEU A 12 46.54 -11.77 -25.29
C LEU A 12 45.02 -11.41 -25.34
N LEU A 13 44.14 -12.41 -25.26
CA LEU A 13 42.71 -12.21 -25.18
C LEU A 13 42.34 -11.73 -23.77
N VAL A 14 42.20 -10.42 -23.59
CA VAL A 14 41.72 -9.84 -22.34
C VAL A 14 40.20 -10.06 -22.29
N ILE A 15 39.76 -11.13 -21.59
CA ILE A 15 38.37 -11.37 -21.31
C ILE A 15 37.90 -10.37 -20.24
N PHE A 16 37.25 -9.32 -20.66
CA PHE A 16 36.50 -8.45 -19.76
C PHE A 16 35.33 -9.24 -19.20
N PHE A 17 35.46 -9.82 -18.00
CA PHE A 17 34.30 -10.21 -17.23
C PHE A 17 33.62 -8.91 -16.77
N PRO A 18 32.34 -8.67 -17.14
CA PRO A 18 31.63 -7.57 -16.52
C PRO A 18 31.53 -7.91 -15.03
N ILE A 19 32.13 -7.06 -14.21
CA ILE A 19 31.91 -7.09 -12.77
C ILE A 19 30.43 -6.83 -12.61
N CYS A 20 29.65 -7.91 -12.43
CA CYS A 20 28.26 -7.82 -12.06
C CYS A 20 28.26 -7.17 -10.68
N SER A 21 28.17 -5.85 -10.64
CA SER A 21 27.95 -5.10 -9.42
C SER A 21 26.64 -5.65 -8.84
N TRP A 22 26.75 -6.43 -7.77
CA TRP A 22 25.59 -6.91 -7.03
C TRP A 22 24.82 -5.67 -6.60
N ALA A 23 23.69 -5.44 -7.25
CA ALA A 23 22.88 -4.28 -6.94
C ALA A 23 22.48 -4.39 -5.47
N GLU A 24 22.89 -3.42 -4.65
CA GLU A 24 22.49 -3.39 -3.24
C GLU A 24 20.97 -3.49 -3.14
N GLY A 25 20.48 -4.49 -2.41
CA GLY A 25 19.05 -4.67 -2.11
C GLY A 25 18.59 -3.75 -0.96
N VAL A 26 17.35 -3.88 -0.57
CA VAL A 26 16.81 -3.23 0.62
C VAL A 26 17.51 -3.82 1.86
N LYS A 27 18.01 -2.94 2.75
CA LYS A 27 18.56 -3.33 4.04
C LYS A 27 17.50 -3.18 5.12
N LEU A 28 17.43 -4.14 6.02
CA LEU A 28 16.52 -4.11 7.16
C LEU A 28 17.31 -3.74 8.41
N GLN A 29 16.97 -2.61 9.01
CA GLN A 29 17.52 -2.17 10.28
C GLN A 29 16.54 -2.48 11.40
N PRO A 30 16.91 -3.30 12.41
CA PRO A 30 16.02 -3.58 13.52
C PRO A 30 15.76 -2.31 14.33
N VAL A 31 14.52 -2.16 14.76
CA VAL A 31 14.06 -1.12 15.68
C VAL A 31 13.49 -1.82 16.89
N GLU A 32 14.08 -1.56 18.04
CA GLU A 32 13.56 -2.04 19.30
C GLU A 32 12.30 -1.25 19.67
N VAL A 33 11.26 -1.97 20.07
CA VAL A 33 9.99 -1.38 20.50
C VAL A 33 9.80 -1.74 21.98
N GLU A 34 9.83 -0.73 22.82
CA GLU A 34 9.47 -0.92 24.22
C GLU A 34 7.97 -1.21 24.34
N ALA A 35 7.63 -2.38 24.85
CA ALA A 35 6.27 -2.85 25.06
C ALA A 35 6.17 -3.62 26.39
N PRO A 36 5.00 -3.64 27.05
CA PRO A 36 4.78 -4.41 28.30
C PRO A 36 4.62 -5.91 28.05
N PHE A 37 4.93 -6.38 26.87
CA PHE A 37 4.87 -7.79 26.44
C PHE A 37 6.05 -8.10 25.50
N PRO A 38 6.45 -9.38 25.38
CA PRO A 38 7.46 -9.78 24.41
C PRO A 38 7.00 -9.45 22.98
N MET A 39 7.81 -8.69 22.25
CA MET A 39 7.54 -8.29 20.88
C MET A 39 8.78 -8.51 20.01
N ASP A 40 8.60 -9.13 18.86
CA ASP A 40 9.67 -9.24 17.88
C ASP A 40 10.06 -7.84 17.38
N SER A 41 11.35 -7.68 17.07
CA SER A 41 11.83 -6.43 16.45
C SER A 41 11.04 -6.11 15.20
N VAL A 42 10.66 -4.86 15.02
CA VAL A 42 10.19 -4.34 13.74
C VAL A 42 11.39 -3.82 12.96
N PHE A 43 11.26 -3.75 11.63
CA PHE A 43 12.38 -3.37 10.79
C PHE A 43 12.09 -2.09 10.00
N LEU A 44 13.04 -1.16 10.05
CA LEU A 44 13.08 -0.02 9.17
C LEU A 44 13.68 -0.46 7.83
N CYS A 45 12.92 -0.30 6.76
CA CYS A 45 13.38 -0.57 5.40
C CYS A 45 14.25 0.58 4.89
N ILE A 46 15.53 0.29 4.59
CA ILE A 46 16.47 1.23 3.98
C ILE A 46 16.64 0.86 2.53
N PHE A 47 16.13 1.70 1.65
CA PHE A 47 16.15 1.47 0.21
C PHE A 47 17.44 1.95 -0.43
N PRO A 48 17.91 1.29 -1.48
CA PRO A 48 19.05 1.76 -2.26
C PRO A 48 18.81 3.17 -2.81
N GLN A 49 19.86 3.96 -2.93
CA GLN A 49 19.81 5.33 -3.46
C GLN A 49 19.67 5.32 -5.00
N ARG A 50 18.57 4.73 -5.48
CA ARG A 50 18.21 4.62 -6.90
C ARG A 50 16.84 5.22 -7.11
N ASP A 51 16.77 6.33 -7.84
CA ASP A 51 15.56 7.10 -8.07
C ASP A 51 14.97 6.87 -9.45
N PHE A 52 13.72 6.48 -9.47
CA PHE A 52 12.91 6.26 -10.66
C PHE A 52 11.85 7.36 -10.73
N LEU A 53 12.23 8.51 -11.30
CA LEU A 53 11.31 9.65 -11.44
C LEU A 53 10.20 9.30 -12.42
N ILE A 54 8.94 9.41 -12.01
CA ILE A 54 7.79 9.09 -12.87
C ILE A 54 7.76 9.89 -14.16
N THR A 55 8.34 11.09 -14.19
CA THR A 55 8.44 11.93 -15.38
C THR A 55 9.29 11.29 -16.48
N LYS A 56 10.32 10.52 -16.13
CA LYS A 56 11.14 9.75 -17.09
C LYS A 56 10.36 8.61 -17.76
N TYR A 57 9.22 8.22 -17.18
CA TYR A 57 8.32 7.19 -17.70
C TYR A 57 7.08 7.76 -18.37
N GLY A 58 7.06 9.08 -18.61
CA GLY A 58 6.02 9.77 -19.35
C GLY A 58 4.89 10.36 -18.50
N ALA A 59 5.06 10.43 -17.19
CA ALA A 59 4.12 11.15 -16.33
C ALA A 59 4.16 12.66 -16.60
N LYS A 60 3.00 13.31 -16.52
CA LYS A 60 2.84 14.76 -16.71
C LYS A 60 2.06 15.34 -15.53
N ALA A 61 2.64 16.36 -14.92
CA ALA A 61 1.99 17.14 -13.85
C ALA A 61 0.81 17.97 -14.37
N GLY A 62 0.07 18.58 -13.44
CA GLY A 62 -1.03 19.50 -13.72
C GLY A 62 -2.42 18.90 -13.53
N GLY A 63 -2.54 17.72 -12.91
CA GLY A 63 -3.82 17.14 -12.46
C GLY A 63 -4.83 16.76 -13.55
N LYS A 64 -4.45 16.81 -14.82
CA LYS A 64 -5.36 16.54 -15.97
C LYS A 64 -5.08 15.20 -16.65
N LYS A 65 -3.81 14.87 -16.86
CA LYS A 65 -3.42 13.63 -17.56
C LYS A 65 -3.35 12.48 -16.58
N LEU A 66 -3.98 11.37 -16.93
CA LEU A 66 -3.89 10.13 -16.15
C LEU A 66 -2.48 9.53 -16.25
N ASN A 67 -1.82 9.36 -15.10
CA ASN A 67 -0.43 8.92 -15.00
C ASN A 67 -0.27 7.46 -14.53
N THR A 68 -1.35 6.71 -14.35
CA THR A 68 -1.34 5.34 -13.85
C THR A 68 -0.33 4.45 -14.57
N LYS A 69 -0.34 4.46 -15.91
CA LYS A 69 0.59 3.66 -16.72
C LYS A 69 2.06 4.11 -16.56
N ALA A 70 2.30 5.41 -16.41
CA ALA A 70 3.66 5.93 -16.21
C ALA A 70 4.22 5.54 -14.83
N ILE A 71 3.41 5.65 -13.79
CA ILE A 71 3.77 5.21 -12.42
C ILE A 71 4.02 3.70 -12.41
N ALA A 72 3.14 2.91 -13.03
CA ALA A 72 3.32 1.45 -13.11
C ALA A 72 4.62 1.05 -13.84
N LYS A 73 5.01 1.76 -14.90
CA LYS A 73 6.28 1.54 -15.59
C LYS A 73 7.47 1.85 -14.69
N ALA A 74 7.43 2.96 -13.94
CA ALA A 74 8.47 3.33 -12.99
C ALA A 74 8.63 2.27 -11.89
N ILE A 75 7.51 1.79 -11.30
CA ILE A 75 7.50 0.73 -10.30
C ILE A 75 8.10 -0.56 -10.87
N THR A 76 7.69 -0.95 -12.09
CA THR A 76 8.22 -2.16 -12.72
C THR A 76 9.72 -2.05 -12.99
N ALA A 77 10.20 -0.93 -13.52
CA ALA A 77 11.61 -0.70 -13.77
C ALA A 77 12.45 -0.73 -12.49
N CYS A 78 11.94 -0.10 -11.42
CA CYS A 78 12.57 -0.11 -10.10
C CYS A 78 12.64 -1.53 -9.51
N HIS A 79 11.55 -2.28 -9.58
CA HIS A 79 11.47 -3.64 -9.07
C HIS A 79 12.45 -4.59 -9.77
N LEU A 80 12.56 -4.52 -11.10
CA LEU A 80 13.41 -5.39 -11.91
C LEU A 80 14.92 -5.27 -11.58
N VAL A 81 15.36 -4.15 -11.01
CA VAL A 81 16.75 -3.96 -10.60
C VAL A 81 16.95 -4.18 -9.09
N GLY A 82 16.00 -4.85 -8.42
CA GLY A 82 16.09 -5.17 -7.00
C GLY A 82 15.59 -4.08 -6.06
N GLY A 83 14.87 -3.06 -6.55
CA GLY A 83 14.21 -2.04 -5.75
C GLY A 83 14.90 -0.69 -5.70
N GLY A 84 14.29 0.25 -4.98
CA GLY A 84 14.70 1.64 -4.85
C GLY A 84 13.53 2.57 -4.57
N ARG A 85 13.65 3.84 -4.97
CA ARG A 85 12.60 4.83 -4.79
C ARG A 85 11.92 5.16 -6.12
N VAL A 86 10.61 5.01 -6.19
CA VAL A 86 9.78 5.58 -7.27
C VAL A 86 9.38 6.97 -6.82
N VAL A 87 9.93 7.97 -7.45
CA VAL A 87 9.83 9.37 -7.02
C VAL A 87 8.66 10.07 -7.71
N ILE A 88 7.76 10.61 -6.91
CA ILE A 88 6.70 11.52 -7.31
C ILE A 88 7.17 12.95 -7.02
N PRO A 89 7.59 13.71 -8.03
CA PRO A 89 8.11 15.07 -7.82
C PRO A 89 7.01 16.04 -7.39
N LYS A 90 7.42 17.22 -6.92
CA LYS A 90 6.51 18.34 -6.66
C LYS A 90 5.59 18.57 -7.84
N GLY A 91 4.30 18.78 -7.56
CA GLY A 91 3.24 19.01 -8.57
C GLY A 91 2.01 18.18 -8.31
N GLU A 92 0.98 18.36 -9.12
CA GLU A 92 -0.27 17.62 -9.03
C GLU A 92 -0.32 16.52 -10.11
N TRP A 93 -0.56 15.28 -9.69
CA TRP A 93 -0.48 14.07 -10.51
C TRP A 93 -1.79 13.30 -10.44
N LEU A 94 -2.61 13.36 -11.50
CA LEU A 94 -3.83 12.54 -11.58
C LEU A 94 -3.45 11.10 -11.91
N THR A 95 -4.01 10.16 -11.16
CA THR A 95 -3.78 8.72 -11.36
C THR A 95 -5.04 7.90 -11.04
N GLY A 96 -5.13 6.70 -11.58
CA GLY A 96 -5.95 5.61 -11.07
C GLY A 96 -5.18 4.80 -10.04
N PRO A 97 -5.48 3.50 -9.87
CA PRO A 97 -4.85 2.69 -8.85
C PRO A 97 -3.33 2.54 -9.05
N ILE A 98 -2.60 2.48 -7.96
CA ILE A 98 -1.16 2.23 -7.93
C ILE A 98 -0.93 0.87 -7.28
N HIS A 99 -0.37 -0.09 -8.03
CA HIS A 99 0.00 -1.39 -7.51
C HIS A 99 1.50 -1.41 -7.21
N LEU A 100 1.85 -1.54 -5.93
CA LEU A 100 3.24 -1.66 -5.51
C LEU A 100 3.75 -3.09 -5.72
N LYS A 101 5.07 -3.22 -5.73
CA LYS A 101 5.81 -4.48 -5.82
C LYS A 101 6.83 -4.53 -4.68
N SER A 102 7.37 -5.72 -4.39
CA SER A 102 8.42 -5.87 -3.38
C SER A 102 9.61 -4.97 -3.65
N ASN A 103 10.23 -4.48 -2.58
CA ASN A 103 11.41 -3.62 -2.56
C ASN A 103 11.19 -2.21 -3.15
N ILE A 104 9.96 -1.70 -3.10
CA ILE A 104 9.60 -0.38 -3.62
C ILE A 104 9.31 0.59 -2.48
N ASN A 105 9.95 1.76 -2.56
CA ASN A 105 9.53 2.94 -1.84
C ASN A 105 8.85 3.93 -2.81
N LEU A 106 7.55 4.13 -2.67
CA LEU A 106 6.83 5.22 -3.33
C LEU A 106 7.13 6.51 -2.55
N TYR A 107 8.10 7.27 -3.05
CA TYR A 107 8.58 8.48 -2.40
C TYR A 107 7.91 9.73 -2.97
N MET A 108 7.21 10.46 -2.13
CA MET A 108 6.54 11.71 -2.53
C MET A 108 7.32 12.92 -2.02
N GLU A 109 7.83 13.73 -2.94
CA GLU A 109 8.50 14.98 -2.59
C GLU A 109 7.55 15.96 -1.89
N GLU A 110 8.10 16.91 -1.16
CA GLU A 110 7.32 17.99 -0.59
C GLU A 110 6.65 18.82 -1.69
N GLY A 111 5.33 19.02 -1.58
CA GLY A 111 4.52 19.66 -2.60
C GLY A 111 4.06 18.73 -3.73
N ALA A 112 4.36 17.44 -3.67
CA ALA A 112 3.74 16.44 -4.53
C ALA A 112 2.31 16.14 -4.05
N VAL A 113 1.35 16.10 -4.97
CA VAL A 113 -0.04 15.73 -4.70
C VAL A 113 -0.47 14.63 -5.67
N LEU A 114 -0.74 13.44 -5.15
CA LEU A 114 -1.36 12.36 -5.91
C LEU A 114 -2.89 12.50 -5.83
N ARG A 115 -3.50 12.84 -6.96
CA ARG A 115 -4.95 12.87 -7.17
C ARG A 115 -5.40 11.55 -7.75
N PHE A 116 -6.18 10.80 -7.01
CA PHE A 116 -6.79 9.58 -7.55
C PHE A 116 -8.13 9.91 -8.21
N THR A 117 -8.42 9.26 -9.34
CA THR A 117 -9.75 9.35 -9.96
C THR A 117 -10.81 8.75 -9.04
N ASP A 118 -12.04 9.14 -9.23
CA ASP A 118 -13.22 8.57 -8.57
C ASP A 118 -14.16 7.88 -9.57
N THR A 119 -13.60 7.43 -10.68
CA THR A 119 -14.29 6.65 -11.70
C THR A 119 -14.11 5.16 -11.40
N PRO A 120 -15.16 4.42 -10.98
CA PRO A 120 -15.02 3.03 -10.54
C PRO A 120 -14.38 2.09 -11.57
N SER A 121 -14.65 2.32 -12.88
CA SER A 121 -14.04 1.53 -13.95
C SER A 121 -12.52 1.64 -14.06
N ASP A 122 -11.91 2.72 -13.53
CA ASP A 122 -10.45 2.86 -13.49
C ASP A 122 -9.81 1.86 -12.50
N TYR A 123 -10.60 1.33 -11.58
CA TYR A 123 -10.20 0.41 -10.51
C TYR A 123 -10.48 -1.07 -10.83
N LEU A 124 -10.68 -1.37 -12.11
CA LEU A 124 -10.78 -2.72 -12.64
C LEU A 124 -9.47 -3.14 -13.34
N PRO A 125 -9.15 -4.44 -13.42
CA PRO A 125 -9.95 -5.55 -12.92
C PRO A 125 -10.02 -5.62 -11.40
N ALA A 126 -11.05 -6.31 -10.88
CA ALA A 126 -11.20 -6.56 -9.45
C ALA A 126 -9.97 -7.27 -8.89
N VAL A 127 -9.60 -6.94 -7.66
CA VAL A 127 -8.50 -7.56 -6.93
C VAL A 127 -9.00 -8.22 -5.65
N MET A 128 -8.24 -9.21 -5.18
CA MET A 128 -8.51 -9.84 -3.89
C MET A 128 -8.27 -8.84 -2.76
N THR A 129 -9.28 -8.64 -1.91
CA THR A 129 -9.25 -7.72 -0.79
C THR A 129 -10.10 -8.28 0.36
N SER A 130 -10.12 -7.58 1.49
CA SER A 130 -11.08 -7.80 2.57
C SER A 130 -11.97 -6.56 2.68
N TRP A 131 -13.28 -6.73 2.79
CA TRP A 131 -14.24 -5.67 3.00
C TRP A 131 -14.99 -5.91 4.30
N GLU A 132 -14.75 -5.07 5.31
CA GLU A 132 -15.24 -5.27 6.69
C GLU A 132 -15.02 -6.70 7.23
N GLY A 133 -13.81 -7.26 7.04
CA GLY A 133 -13.44 -8.56 7.58
C GLY A 133 -13.88 -9.77 6.75
N MET A 134 -14.41 -9.55 5.56
CA MET A 134 -14.82 -10.60 4.63
C MET A 134 -14.00 -10.54 3.34
N GLU A 135 -13.31 -11.63 3.02
CA GLU A 135 -12.53 -11.71 1.79
C GLU A 135 -13.44 -11.73 0.56
N CYS A 136 -13.08 -10.93 -0.45
CA CYS A 136 -13.80 -10.85 -1.73
C CYS A 136 -12.92 -10.26 -2.82
N TYR A 137 -13.38 -10.33 -4.06
CA TYR A 137 -12.84 -9.55 -5.17
C TYR A 137 -13.65 -8.28 -5.34
N ASN A 138 -13.01 -7.14 -5.16
CA ASN A 138 -13.63 -5.83 -5.27
C ASN A 138 -12.80 -4.86 -6.13
N TYR A 139 -13.31 -3.65 -6.35
CA TYR A 139 -12.52 -2.58 -6.96
C TYR A 139 -11.16 -2.47 -6.29
N SER A 140 -10.10 -2.30 -7.10
CA SER A 140 -8.76 -2.11 -6.57
C SER A 140 -8.74 -0.97 -5.55
N PRO A 141 -8.08 -1.12 -4.41
CA PRO A 141 -7.71 0.02 -3.57
C PRO A 141 -6.89 1.03 -4.37
N LEU A 142 -6.89 2.29 -3.91
CA LEU A 142 -6.19 3.35 -4.62
C LEU A 142 -4.67 3.12 -4.63
N ILE A 143 -4.13 2.63 -3.51
CA ILE A 143 -2.77 2.05 -3.44
C ILE A 143 -2.92 0.63 -2.92
N TYR A 144 -2.41 -0.32 -3.68
CA TYR A 144 -2.54 -1.75 -3.41
C TYR A 144 -1.20 -2.47 -3.48
N ALA A 145 -1.02 -3.44 -2.60
CA ALA A 145 0.02 -4.45 -2.70
C ALA A 145 -0.50 -5.78 -2.14
N SER A 146 -0.12 -6.89 -2.76
CA SER A 146 -0.40 -8.24 -2.26
C SER A 146 0.85 -9.09 -2.31
N ASP A 147 1.07 -9.85 -1.23
CA ASP A 147 2.17 -10.80 -1.09
C ASP A 147 3.56 -10.19 -1.38
N CYS A 148 3.71 -8.93 -1.00
CA CYS A 148 4.94 -8.18 -1.22
C CYS A 148 5.75 -8.03 0.07
N GLU A 149 7.03 -7.73 -0.08
CA GLU A 149 7.91 -7.45 1.05
C GLU A 149 8.73 -6.17 0.83
N ASN A 150 9.15 -5.57 1.95
CA ASN A 150 9.96 -4.35 1.94
C ASN A 150 9.26 -3.25 1.13
N ILE A 151 8.06 -2.88 1.54
CA ILE A 151 7.26 -1.85 0.88
C ILE A 151 7.30 -0.58 1.70
N ALA A 152 7.46 0.55 1.02
CA ALA A 152 7.34 1.83 1.68
C ALA A 152 6.50 2.84 0.87
N ILE A 153 5.81 3.71 1.60
CA ILE A 153 5.28 4.98 1.11
C ILE A 153 5.85 6.04 2.03
N THR A 154 6.68 6.93 1.50
CA THR A 154 7.39 7.91 2.32
C THR A 154 7.44 9.31 1.70
N GLY A 155 7.92 10.28 2.48
CA GLY A 155 8.10 11.65 2.03
C GLY A 155 7.09 12.62 2.63
N LYS A 156 6.97 13.82 2.05
CA LYS A 156 6.13 14.90 2.59
C LYS A 156 4.98 15.30 1.66
N GLY A 157 4.70 14.47 0.65
CA GLY A 157 3.60 14.71 -0.29
C GLY A 157 2.23 14.40 0.30
N VAL A 158 1.22 14.52 -0.53
CA VAL A 158 -0.20 14.38 -0.15
C VAL A 158 -0.88 13.34 -1.04
N LEU A 159 -1.58 12.40 -0.43
CA LEU A 159 -2.57 11.55 -1.10
C LEU A 159 -3.94 12.25 -0.97
N ALA A 160 -4.56 12.56 -2.09
CA ALA A 160 -5.83 13.30 -2.13
C ALA A 160 -6.73 12.80 -3.25
N PRO A 161 -7.56 11.78 -3.01
CA PRO A 161 -8.48 11.27 -4.00
C PRO A 161 -9.54 12.33 -4.36
N LYS A 162 -10.08 12.23 -5.58
CA LYS A 162 -11.36 12.83 -5.91
C LYS A 162 -12.46 12.03 -5.21
N MET A 163 -13.52 12.72 -4.78
CA MET A 163 -14.50 12.13 -3.89
C MET A 163 -15.95 12.22 -4.39
N ASP A 164 -16.19 12.77 -5.58
CA ASP A 164 -17.56 13.03 -6.02
C ASP A 164 -18.41 11.75 -6.09
N THR A 165 -17.88 10.70 -6.70
CA THR A 165 -18.55 9.38 -6.74
C THR A 165 -18.57 8.71 -5.37
N TRP A 166 -17.45 8.72 -4.67
CA TRP A 166 -17.33 8.00 -3.39
C TRP A 166 -18.26 8.60 -2.31
N ARG A 167 -18.50 9.92 -2.31
CA ARG A 167 -19.43 10.56 -1.39
C ARG A 167 -20.88 10.13 -1.61
N ILE A 168 -21.27 9.88 -2.88
CA ILE A 168 -22.59 9.31 -3.17
C ILE A 168 -22.72 7.93 -2.49
N TRP A 169 -21.64 7.13 -2.55
CA TRP A 169 -21.63 5.80 -1.92
C TRP A 169 -21.56 5.87 -0.39
N PHE A 170 -21.08 6.98 0.21
CA PHE A 170 -21.16 7.21 1.66
C PHE A 170 -22.60 7.23 2.18
N ALA A 171 -23.52 7.78 1.41
CA ALA A 171 -24.92 7.83 1.76
C ALA A 171 -25.58 6.44 1.84
N ARG A 172 -24.82 5.37 1.56
CA ARG A 172 -25.27 3.98 1.59
C ARG A 172 -26.53 3.75 0.75
N PRO A 173 -26.47 4.06 -0.56
CA PRO A 173 -27.62 3.87 -1.46
C PRO A 173 -28.05 2.40 -1.47
N GLN A 174 -29.23 2.11 -2.00
CA GLN A 174 -29.79 0.76 -2.04
C GLN A 174 -28.82 -0.26 -2.63
N ALA A 175 -28.16 0.08 -3.73
CA ALA A 175 -27.14 -0.77 -4.38
C ALA A 175 -25.99 -1.15 -3.43
N HIS A 176 -25.52 -0.19 -2.61
CA HIS A 176 -24.51 -0.49 -1.57
C HIS A 176 -25.05 -1.48 -0.53
N MET A 177 -26.28 -1.26 -0.03
CA MET A 177 -26.88 -2.11 1.00
C MET A 177 -27.17 -3.52 0.50
N GLU A 178 -27.53 -3.65 -0.76
CA GLU A 178 -27.74 -4.94 -1.42
C GLU A 178 -26.41 -5.69 -1.63
N ALA A 179 -25.37 -4.99 -2.11
CA ALA A 179 -24.03 -5.55 -2.26
C ALA A 179 -23.46 -6.04 -0.92
N LEU A 180 -23.60 -5.22 0.12
CA LEU A 180 -23.15 -5.57 1.46
C LEU A 180 -23.88 -6.81 1.98
N ARG A 181 -25.21 -6.86 1.88
CA ARG A 181 -26.01 -8.01 2.29
C ARG A 181 -25.62 -9.27 1.50
N LYS A 182 -25.36 -9.13 0.19
CA LYS A 182 -24.89 -10.23 -0.66
C LYS A 182 -23.54 -10.75 -0.15
N LEU A 183 -22.57 -9.88 0.12
CA LEU A 183 -21.26 -10.29 0.62
C LEU A 183 -21.38 -11.00 1.98
N TYR A 184 -22.17 -10.47 2.91
CA TYR A 184 -22.45 -11.12 4.20
C TYR A 184 -23.03 -12.53 4.03
N THR A 185 -23.99 -12.69 3.13
CA THR A 185 -24.59 -14.00 2.85
C THR A 185 -23.54 -14.96 2.29
N MET A 186 -22.78 -14.54 1.27
CA MET A 186 -21.75 -15.36 0.65
C MET A 186 -20.70 -15.80 1.68
N ALA A 187 -20.21 -14.87 2.52
CA ALA A 187 -19.23 -15.17 3.56
C ALA A 187 -19.80 -16.09 4.65
N SER A 188 -21.06 -15.95 5.02
CA SER A 188 -21.71 -16.78 6.06
C SER A 188 -22.12 -18.17 5.58
N THR A 189 -22.22 -18.39 4.28
CA THR A 189 -22.58 -19.68 3.67
C THR A 189 -21.40 -20.38 3.00
N ASP A 190 -20.16 -19.96 3.31
CA ASP A 190 -18.90 -20.51 2.82
C ASP A 190 -18.77 -20.54 1.28
N VAL A 191 -19.38 -19.57 0.59
CA VAL A 191 -19.11 -19.39 -0.84
C VAL A 191 -17.61 -19.15 -1.03
N PRO A 192 -16.92 -19.84 -1.95
CA PRO A 192 -15.50 -19.61 -2.22
C PRO A 192 -15.17 -18.15 -2.48
N VAL A 193 -14.03 -17.68 -2.00
CA VAL A 193 -13.63 -16.25 -2.10
C VAL A 193 -13.58 -15.81 -3.56
N GLU A 194 -13.11 -16.69 -4.45
CA GLU A 194 -12.99 -16.46 -5.90
C GLU A 194 -14.35 -16.17 -6.57
N GLU A 195 -15.43 -16.66 -5.98
CA GLU A 195 -16.81 -16.44 -6.47
C GLU A 195 -17.43 -15.17 -5.89
N ARG A 196 -16.84 -14.57 -4.84
CA ARG A 196 -17.33 -13.35 -4.20
C ARG A 196 -16.93 -12.11 -5.01
N GLN A 197 -17.46 -12.00 -6.20
CA GLN A 197 -17.18 -10.90 -7.14
C GLN A 197 -18.05 -9.70 -6.81
N MET A 198 -17.47 -8.65 -6.21
CA MET A 198 -18.18 -7.48 -5.73
C MET A 198 -18.02 -6.23 -6.62
N ALA A 199 -17.02 -6.18 -7.49
CA ALA A 199 -16.82 -5.09 -8.46
C ALA A 199 -17.61 -5.34 -9.76
N VAL A 200 -18.90 -5.65 -9.64
CA VAL A 200 -19.77 -5.99 -10.77
C VAL A 200 -21.11 -5.26 -10.66
N GLY A 201 -21.66 -4.84 -11.80
CA GLY A 201 -22.91 -4.13 -11.86
C GLY A 201 -22.88 -2.81 -11.08
N GLU A 202 -23.90 -2.54 -10.31
CA GLU A 202 -24.05 -1.33 -9.49
C GLU A 202 -23.60 -1.55 -8.02
N ASN A 203 -22.78 -2.56 -7.75
CA ASN A 203 -22.28 -2.81 -6.41
C ASN A 203 -21.39 -1.65 -5.94
N ASN A 204 -21.88 -0.86 -5.01
CA ASN A 204 -21.25 0.37 -4.54
C ASN A 204 -20.41 0.12 -3.27
N LEU A 205 -19.58 -0.96 -3.25
CA LEU A 205 -18.63 -1.21 -2.18
C LEU A 205 -17.35 -0.42 -2.46
N ARG A 206 -17.15 0.64 -1.69
CA ARG A 206 -16.03 1.57 -1.83
C ARG A 206 -14.67 0.88 -1.65
N PRO A 207 -13.64 1.20 -2.45
CA PRO A 207 -12.30 0.71 -2.22
C PRO A 207 -11.63 1.41 -1.03
N HIS A 208 -10.65 0.77 -0.40
CA HIS A 208 -9.73 1.41 0.56
C HIS A 208 -8.82 2.43 -0.13
N LEU A 209 -8.30 3.41 0.61
CA LEU A 209 -7.26 4.28 0.05
C LEU A 209 -5.93 3.52 -0.08
N ILE A 210 -5.43 2.95 1.02
CA ILE A 210 -4.25 2.09 1.02
C ILE A 210 -4.67 0.71 1.55
N HIS A 211 -4.44 -0.34 0.78
CA HIS A 211 -4.64 -1.70 1.23
C HIS A 211 -3.42 -2.56 0.94
N LEU A 212 -2.75 -2.99 2.00
CA LEU A 212 -1.63 -3.90 1.92
C LEU A 212 -2.06 -5.28 2.41
N ASN A 213 -2.04 -6.25 1.51
CA ASN A 213 -2.55 -7.59 1.74
C ASN A 213 -1.38 -8.58 1.85
N ARG A 214 -1.24 -9.26 2.97
CA ARG A 214 -0.20 -10.27 3.24
C ARG A 214 1.23 -9.77 2.98
N CYS A 215 1.47 -8.49 3.28
CA CYS A 215 2.77 -7.88 3.07
C CYS A 215 3.68 -8.00 4.30
N ARG A 216 5.00 -7.88 4.09
CA ARG A 216 6.00 -7.92 5.16
C ARG A 216 6.93 -6.70 5.09
N ASN A 217 7.39 -6.26 6.27
CA ASN A 217 8.28 -5.11 6.43
C ASN A 217 7.73 -3.86 5.75
N VAL A 218 6.65 -3.34 6.31
CA VAL A 218 5.93 -2.16 5.80
C VAL A 218 6.46 -0.89 6.46
N LEU A 219 6.72 0.15 5.67
CA LEU A 219 7.07 1.47 6.17
C LEU A 219 6.14 2.54 5.57
N LEU A 220 5.34 3.18 6.42
CA LEU A 220 4.54 4.35 6.05
C LEU A 220 5.04 5.54 6.87
N ASP A 221 5.64 6.56 6.20
CA ASP A 221 6.39 7.59 6.91
C ASP A 221 6.22 9.00 6.32
N GLY A 222 5.70 9.94 7.12
CA GLY A 222 5.82 11.38 6.94
C GLY A 222 4.87 12.06 5.96
N PHE A 223 4.06 11.34 5.20
CA PHE A 223 3.14 11.90 4.21
C PHE A 223 1.77 12.28 4.82
N LYS A 224 1.00 13.00 4.02
CA LYS A 224 -0.35 13.44 4.41
C LYS A 224 -1.41 12.72 3.60
N ILE A 225 -2.55 12.47 4.23
CA ILE A 225 -3.75 11.96 3.57
C ILE A 225 -4.85 13.01 3.73
N ARG A 226 -5.55 13.28 2.64
CA ARG A 226 -6.70 14.19 2.60
C ARG A 226 -7.83 13.50 1.86
N GLU A 227 -8.83 13.07 2.61
CA GLU A 227 -9.96 12.26 2.18
C GLU A 227 -9.63 10.78 1.92
N SER A 228 -10.63 9.93 2.07
CA SER A 228 -10.56 8.49 1.74
C SER A 228 -11.94 8.00 1.29
N PRO A 229 -12.01 7.07 0.33
CA PRO A 229 -13.29 6.44 -0.04
C PRO A 229 -13.89 5.57 1.05
N PHE A 230 -13.05 4.90 1.84
CA PHE A 230 -13.42 3.93 2.87
C PHE A 230 -12.33 3.92 3.95
N TRP A 231 -12.07 2.81 4.66
CA TRP A 231 -10.95 2.67 5.57
C TRP A 231 -9.67 3.21 4.93
N THR A 232 -8.98 4.10 5.64
CA THR A 232 -7.92 4.90 5.01
C THR A 232 -6.66 4.08 4.78
N ILE A 233 -6.17 3.38 5.81
CA ILE A 233 -5.03 2.48 5.72
C ILE A 233 -5.43 1.12 6.25
N HIS A 234 -5.56 0.14 5.39
CA HIS A 234 -5.88 -1.23 5.76
C HIS A 234 -4.67 -2.14 5.61
N LEU A 235 -4.17 -2.62 6.74
CA LEU A 235 -3.08 -3.57 6.84
C LEU A 235 -3.68 -4.96 7.11
N TYR A 236 -3.81 -5.77 6.06
CA TYR A 236 -4.50 -7.06 6.12
C TYR A 236 -3.50 -8.21 6.12
N MET A 237 -3.46 -8.99 7.19
CA MET A 237 -2.56 -10.13 7.37
C MET A 237 -1.06 -9.77 7.18
N CYS A 238 -0.69 -8.55 7.47
CA CYS A 238 0.67 -8.05 7.32
C CYS A 238 1.55 -8.44 8.52
N LYS A 239 2.88 -8.54 8.27
CA LYS A 239 3.86 -8.91 9.29
C LYS A 239 5.01 -7.92 9.35
N GLY A 240 5.10 -7.22 10.47
CA GLY A 240 6.16 -6.26 10.74
C GLY A 240 6.00 -4.96 9.97
N GLY A 241 6.00 -3.86 10.69
CA GLY A 241 5.96 -2.57 10.05
C GLY A 241 6.00 -1.40 11.01
N ILE A 242 6.30 -0.24 10.42
CA ILE A 242 6.35 1.03 11.12
C ILE A 242 5.44 2.00 10.35
N VAL A 243 4.51 2.60 11.08
CA VAL A 243 3.67 3.70 10.58
C VAL A 243 3.94 4.91 11.46
N ARG A 244 4.50 5.98 10.89
CA ARG A 244 4.88 7.12 11.69
C ARG A 244 4.76 8.47 10.99
N GLY A 245 4.52 9.52 11.79
CA GLY A 245 4.55 10.89 11.31
C GLY A 245 3.50 11.23 10.26
N LEU A 246 2.43 10.45 10.18
CA LEU A 246 1.34 10.69 9.24
C LEU A 246 0.40 11.78 9.76
N ASP A 247 -0.16 12.56 8.84
CA ASP A 247 -1.23 13.52 9.07
C ASP A 247 -2.43 13.11 8.22
N VAL A 248 -3.40 12.44 8.86
CA VAL A 248 -4.53 11.78 8.19
C VAL A 248 -5.81 12.54 8.51
N LYS A 249 -6.46 13.04 7.45
CA LYS A 249 -7.76 13.70 7.54
C LYS A 249 -8.74 13.11 6.53
N ALA A 250 -9.78 12.43 7.03
CA ALA A 250 -10.81 11.80 6.20
C ALA A 250 -12.12 11.68 7.01
N ASN A 251 -13.06 12.60 6.79
CA ASN A 251 -14.26 12.75 7.63
C ASN A 251 -15.52 12.24 6.92
N GLY A 252 -15.50 10.99 6.47
CA GLY A 252 -16.63 10.30 5.87
C GLY A 252 -17.07 9.07 6.66
N HIS A 253 -18.13 8.45 6.21
CA HIS A 253 -18.62 7.21 6.79
C HIS A 253 -17.65 6.05 6.63
N ASN A 254 -17.29 5.35 7.71
CA ASN A 254 -16.25 4.32 7.77
C ASN A 254 -14.86 4.83 7.31
N ASN A 255 -14.54 6.07 7.61
CA ASN A 255 -13.18 6.58 7.40
C ASN A 255 -12.34 6.35 8.67
N ASP A 256 -12.11 5.09 8.99
CA ASP A 256 -11.11 4.70 9.99
C ASP A 256 -9.72 5.11 9.48
N GLY A 257 -8.81 5.49 10.39
CA GLY A 257 -7.47 5.96 10.03
C GLY A 257 -6.55 4.81 9.65
N ILE A 258 -6.34 3.88 10.57
CA ILE A 258 -5.52 2.68 10.36
C ILE A 258 -6.27 1.46 10.89
N ASP A 259 -6.59 0.53 10.02
CA ASP A 259 -7.13 -0.77 10.36
C ASP A 259 -6.03 -1.84 10.25
N LEU A 260 -5.64 -2.40 11.39
CA LEU A 260 -4.80 -3.60 11.43
C LEU A 260 -5.72 -4.81 11.56
N GLU A 261 -5.83 -5.57 10.50
CA GLU A 261 -6.68 -6.76 10.48
C GLU A 261 -5.83 -8.02 10.34
N MET A 262 -5.87 -8.91 11.34
CA MET A 262 -5.05 -10.15 11.38
C MET A 262 -3.55 -9.88 11.17
N SER A 263 -3.08 -8.71 11.57
CA SER A 263 -1.71 -8.24 11.36
C SER A 263 -0.91 -8.29 12.66
N ARG A 264 0.42 -8.37 12.58
CA ARG A 264 1.26 -8.48 13.76
C ARG A 264 2.59 -7.74 13.67
N ASN A 265 3.14 -7.39 14.84
CA ASN A 265 4.41 -6.72 15.02
C ASN A 265 4.44 -5.34 14.34
N PHE A 266 3.57 -4.42 14.76
CA PHE A 266 3.51 -3.05 14.22
C PHE A 266 3.78 -2.01 15.30
N LEU A 267 4.58 -1.00 14.92
CA LEU A 267 4.73 0.25 15.65
C LEU A 267 4.01 1.36 14.91
N ILE A 268 3.06 2.01 15.58
CA ILE A 268 2.36 3.20 15.10
C ILE A 268 2.71 4.35 16.01
N GLU A 269 3.35 5.41 15.48
CA GLU A 269 3.81 6.49 16.34
C GLU A 269 3.77 7.87 15.66
N ASN A 270 3.61 8.91 16.49
CA ASN A 270 3.69 10.31 16.07
C ASN A 270 2.71 10.68 14.93
N CYS A 271 1.56 10.00 14.83
CA CYS A 271 0.54 10.25 13.84
C CYS A 271 -0.53 11.21 14.37
N LYS A 272 -1.15 11.97 13.45
CA LYS A 272 -2.32 12.80 13.71
C LYS A 272 -3.50 12.31 12.90
N PHE A 273 -4.65 12.18 13.56
CA PHE A 273 -5.89 11.69 12.99
C PHE A 273 -7.02 12.70 13.16
N ASP A 274 -7.74 12.94 12.07
CA ASP A 274 -8.98 13.72 12.01
C ASP A 274 -9.92 12.91 11.12
N GLN A 275 -10.71 12.03 11.76
CA GLN A 275 -11.41 10.91 11.11
C GLN A 275 -12.91 10.99 11.31
N GLY A 276 -13.66 10.45 10.36
CA GLY A 276 -15.12 10.28 10.48
C GLY A 276 -15.53 9.02 11.24
N ASP A 277 -14.55 8.18 11.62
CA ASP A 277 -14.72 6.96 12.41
C ASP A 277 -13.53 6.81 13.37
N ASP A 278 -13.06 5.62 13.68
CA ASP A 278 -11.96 5.34 14.60
C ASP A 278 -10.58 5.76 14.04
N ALA A 279 -9.64 6.18 14.89
CA ALA A 279 -8.30 6.54 14.44
C ALA A 279 -7.42 5.32 14.15
N VAL A 280 -7.32 4.39 15.08
CA VAL A 280 -6.61 3.12 14.91
C VAL A 280 -7.50 1.98 15.39
N VAL A 281 -7.62 0.93 14.59
CA VAL A 281 -8.46 -0.22 14.95
C VAL A 281 -7.71 -1.53 14.79
N ILE A 282 -7.84 -2.38 15.80
CA ILE A 282 -7.29 -3.74 15.84
C ILE A 282 -8.42 -4.72 15.58
N LYS A 283 -8.34 -5.46 14.49
CA LYS A 283 -9.39 -6.38 14.00
C LYS A 283 -8.82 -7.77 13.73
N SER A 284 -9.66 -8.78 13.82
CA SER A 284 -9.29 -10.18 13.51
C SER A 284 -10.33 -10.83 12.59
N GLY A 285 -10.80 -10.07 11.61
CA GLY A 285 -11.79 -10.51 10.64
C GLY A 285 -13.21 -10.56 11.19
N ARG A 286 -14.12 -11.15 10.42
CA ARG A 286 -15.55 -11.22 10.76
C ARG A 286 -16.11 -12.62 10.59
N ASN A 287 -16.82 -13.09 11.61
CA ASN A 287 -17.63 -14.32 11.60
C ASN A 287 -16.89 -15.54 10.99
N ARG A 288 -17.50 -16.22 10.04
CA ARG A 288 -16.95 -17.48 9.46
C ARG A 288 -15.63 -17.29 8.74
N ASP A 289 -15.40 -16.15 8.07
CA ASP A 289 -14.10 -15.85 7.46
C ASP A 289 -13.02 -15.71 8.51
N ALA A 290 -13.31 -15.03 9.64
CA ALA A 290 -12.38 -14.95 10.77
C ALA A 290 -12.05 -16.33 11.33
N TRP A 291 -13.05 -17.19 11.50
CA TRP A 291 -12.85 -18.55 12.00
C TRP A 291 -12.06 -19.42 11.02
N ARG A 292 -12.35 -19.32 9.72
CA ARG A 292 -11.62 -20.03 8.66
C ARG A 292 -10.15 -19.63 8.59
N LEU A 293 -9.85 -18.34 8.71
CA LEU A 293 -8.49 -17.80 8.64
C LEU A 293 -7.72 -18.00 9.95
N GLY A 294 -8.41 -18.00 11.10
CA GLY A 294 -7.87 -18.32 12.41
C GLY A 294 -6.63 -17.51 12.80
N THR A 295 -6.52 -16.27 12.30
CA THR A 295 -5.33 -15.43 12.47
C THR A 295 -5.63 -14.26 13.40
N PRO A 296 -4.94 -14.13 14.54
CA PRO A 296 -5.12 -13.00 15.43
C PRO A 296 -4.45 -11.73 14.90
N CYS A 297 -4.87 -10.58 15.44
CA CYS A 297 -4.09 -9.35 15.39
C CYS A 297 -3.33 -9.21 16.71
N GLU A 298 -2.00 -9.11 16.68
CA GLU A 298 -1.18 -9.20 17.89
C GLU A 298 0.10 -8.35 17.82
N ASN A 299 0.67 -8.00 18.97
CA ASN A 299 1.91 -7.25 19.11
C ASN A 299 1.85 -5.90 18.38
N ILE A 300 0.88 -5.08 18.74
CA ILE A 300 0.66 -3.73 18.19
C ILE A 300 0.99 -2.71 19.28
N VAL A 301 1.88 -1.78 18.97
CA VAL A 301 2.22 -0.64 19.83
C VAL A 301 1.77 0.64 19.14
N VAL A 302 0.93 1.41 19.84
CA VAL A 302 0.47 2.74 19.40
C VAL A 302 0.95 3.75 20.44
N ARG A 303 1.75 4.74 20.03
CA ARG A 303 2.28 5.73 20.95
C ARG A 303 2.40 7.12 20.31
N ASN A 304 2.33 8.16 21.14
CA ASN A 304 2.52 9.57 20.73
C ASN A 304 1.61 10.00 19.56
N CYS A 305 0.44 9.39 19.43
CA CYS A 305 -0.56 9.75 18.42
C CYS A 305 -1.57 10.76 18.99
N GLN A 306 -2.15 11.56 18.11
CA GLN A 306 -3.16 12.55 18.44
C GLN A 306 -4.41 12.33 17.61
N VAL A 307 -5.57 12.41 18.22
CA VAL A 307 -6.87 12.43 17.55
C VAL A 307 -7.50 13.79 17.74
N MET A 308 -7.79 14.44 16.62
CA MET A 308 -8.49 15.74 16.62
C MET A 308 -9.98 15.53 16.60
N GLU A 309 -10.45 14.66 15.71
CA GLU A 309 -11.83 14.16 15.63
C GLU A 309 -11.76 12.65 15.33
N GLY A 310 -12.76 11.91 15.79
CA GLY A 310 -12.89 10.47 15.60
C GLY A 310 -13.75 9.83 16.68
N HIS A 311 -14.18 8.60 16.47
CA HIS A 311 -14.95 7.87 17.49
C HIS A 311 -14.06 7.40 18.63
N THR A 312 -12.90 6.78 18.32
CA THR A 312 -11.92 6.33 19.32
C THR A 312 -10.49 6.61 18.87
N LEU A 313 -9.55 6.69 19.83
CA LEU A 313 -8.12 6.68 19.53
C LEU A 313 -7.68 5.27 19.12
N LEU A 314 -8.11 4.27 19.87
CA LEU A 314 -7.78 2.87 19.65
C LEU A 314 -9.01 2.01 19.90
N GLY A 315 -9.55 1.45 18.84
CA GLY A 315 -10.65 0.48 18.86
C GLY A 315 -10.12 -0.95 18.82
N ILE A 316 -10.79 -1.84 19.55
CA ILE A 316 -10.62 -3.29 19.41
C ILE A 316 -11.98 -3.84 19.02
N GLY A 317 -12.10 -4.35 17.82
CA GLY A 317 -13.40 -4.82 17.40
C GLY A 317 -13.49 -5.20 15.94
N SER A 318 -14.74 -5.51 15.55
CA SER A 318 -15.09 -5.98 14.20
C SER A 318 -15.25 -4.83 13.21
#